data_2a3b77c36c15e94309ff2cb3a2606115
#
_entry.id   2a3b77c36c15e94309ff2cb3a2606115
#
_cell.length_a   1.000
_cell.length_b   1.000
_cell.length_c   1.000
_cell.angle_alpha   90.00
_cell.angle_beta   90.00
_cell.angle_gamma   90.00
#
_symmetry.space_group_name_H-M   'P 1'
#
loop_
_entity.id
_entity.type
_entity.pdbx_description
1 polymer ?
#
loop_
_entity_poly.entity_id
_entity_poly.type
_entity_poly.pdbx_seq_one_letter_code
_entity_poly.pdbx_strand_id
1 'polypeptide(L)'
;MSTAIYPSLKGRLVVVTGGGSGIGAALTEGFARQGARVVFLDIAVEDSKALEASLADLSPAPVFHECNLTEVEALQACLAEIAAAHGPVEVLVNNAANDDRHTLAEVTPAYWDDRIAVNLRHLYFATQSVAPAMQAAGAGVILNLGSISWHLGLPDLSLYETAKAGIEGMTRALARELGADGVRVACIVPGNVKTPRQMKWYTPEGEAEIVAAQCLKGRIEPRDVAALALFLASDDARFITG
;
A
#
# COMPACT_ATOMS: atom_id res chain seq x y z
N MET A 1 9.76 -14.75 -4.42
CA MET A 1 10.17 -13.98 -3.25
C MET A 1 11.40 -13.17 -3.61
N SER A 2 11.56 -11.96 -3.06
CA SER A 2 12.83 -11.24 -3.19
C SER A 2 13.94 -12.07 -2.55
N THR A 3 15.09 -12.14 -3.22
CA THR A 3 16.29 -12.78 -2.69
C THR A 3 17.13 -11.81 -1.84
N ALA A 4 16.83 -10.50 -1.90
CA ALA A 4 17.52 -9.49 -1.13
C ALA A 4 17.08 -9.55 0.34
N ILE A 5 18.05 -9.39 1.23
CA ILE A 5 17.85 -9.29 2.69
C ILE A 5 18.24 -7.87 3.10
N TYR A 6 17.35 -7.21 3.81
CA TYR A 6 17.55 -5.85 4.35
C TYR A 6 17.58 -5.90 5.88
N PRO A 7 18.76 -6.02 6.49
CA PRO A 7 18.89 -6.16 7.95
C PRO A 7 18.24 -5.01 8.74
N SER A 8 18.17 -3.83 8.14
CA SER A 8 17.52 -2.65 8.73
C SER A 8 16.02 -2.77 8.90
N LEU A 9 15.35 -3.74 8.25
CA LEU A 9 13.92 -3.99 8.41
C LEU A 9 13.61 -4.88 9.61
N LYS A 10 14.61 -5.63 10.12
CA LYS A 10 14.39 -6.56 11.24
C LYS A 10 13.94 -5.81 12.49
N GLY A 11 12.83 -6.24 13.05
CA GLY A 11 12.24 -5.68 14.28
C GLY A 11 11.46 -4.38 14.09
N ARG A 12 11.51 -3.71 12.92
CA ARG A 12 10.71 -2.51 12.67
C ARG A 12 9.22 -2.83 12.69
N LEU A 13 8.43 -1.93 13.26
CA LEU A 13 6.97 -1.99 13.15
C LEU A 13 6.51 -1.45 11.79
N VAL A 14 5.92 -2.33 11.01
CA VAL A 14 5.39 -2.05 9.67
C VAL A 14 3.87 -2.17 9.69
N VAL A 15 3.16 -1.15 9.26
CA VAL A 15 1.71 -1.20 9.05
C VAL A 15 1.41 -1.21 7.55
N VAL A 16 0.61 -2.19 7.09
CA VAL A 16 0.18 -2.33 5.69
C VAL A 16 -1.33 -2.19 5.60
N THR A 17 -1.84 -1.20 4.87
CA THR A 17 -3.28 -1.08 4.60
C THR A 17 -3.69 -1.92 3.39
N GLY A 18 -4.85 -2.58 3.44
CA GLY A 18 -5.27 -3.53 2.41
C GLY A 18 -4.30 -4.72 2.31
N GLY A 19 -3.83 -5.21 3.46
CA GLY A 19 -2.75 -6.19 3.54
C GLY A 19 -3.17 -7.64 3.36
N GLY A 20 -4.48 -7.94 3.26
CA GLY A 20 -5.01 -9.30 3.27
C GLY A 20 -4.98 -10.02 1.92
N SER A 21 -4.85 -9.31 0.80
CA SER A 21 -4.92 -9.92 -0.53
C SER A 21 -4.01 -9.22 -1.56
N GLY A 22 -3.80 -9.87 -2.70
CA GLY A 22 -3.12 -9.30 -3.86
C GLY A 22 -1.73 -8.73 -3.56
N ILE A 23 -1.50 -7.46 -3.92
CA ILE A 23 -0.25 -6.76 -3.64
C ILE A 23 -0.03 -6.63 -2.13
N GLY A 24 -1.10 -6.33 -1.38
CA GLY A 24 -1.03 -6.18 0.07
C GLY A 24 -0.58 -7.45 0.78
N ALA A 25 -1.08 -8.61 0.40
CA ALA A 25 -0.63 -9.89 0.96
C ALA A 25 0.86 -10.15 0.69
N ALA A 26 1.33 -9.82 -0.52
CA ALA A 26 2.75 -9.95 -0.85
C ALA A 26 3.64 -8.97 -0.07
N LEU A 27 3.13 -7.76 0.21
CA LEU A 27 3.80 -6.79 1.08
C LEU A 27 3.87 -7.32 2.52
N THR A 28 2.74 -7.78 3.08
CA THR A 28 2.65 -8.36 4.41
C THR A 28 3.63 -9.52 4.59
N GLU A 29 3.59 -10.49 3.67
CA GLU A 29 4.54 -11.62 3.66
C GLU A 29 5.99 -11.15 3.50
N GLY A 30 6.24 -10.26 2.55
CA GLY A 30 7.58 -9.77 2.25
C GLY A 30 8.25 -9.12 3.47
N PHE A 31 7.57 -8.21 4.15
CA PHE A 31 8.09 -7.57 5.37
C PHE A 31 8.23 -8.56 6.53
N ALA A 32 7.27 -9.45 6.74
CA ALA A 32 7.35 -10.48 7.79
C ALA A 32 8.57 -11.40 7.59
N ARG A 33 8.87 -11.80 6.34
CA ARG A 33 10.06 -12.61 6.02
C ARG A 33 11.39 -11.86 6.16
N GLN A 34 11.38 -10.52 6.20
CA GLN A 34 12.54 -9.71 6.60
C GLN A 34 12.71 -9.62 8.12
N GLY A 35 11.83 -10.26 8.91
CA GLY A 35 11.84 -10.21 10.37
C GLY A 35 11.25 -8.90 10.92
N ALA A 36 10.50 -8.15 10.14
CA ALA A 36 9.74 -7.00 10.61
C ALA A 36 8.52 -7.45 11.45
N ARG A 37 8.11 -6.64 12.41
CA ARG A 37 6.82 -6.79 13.10
C ARG A 37 5.74 -6.18 12.22
N VAL A 38 4.94 -7.01 11.58
CA VAL A 38 3.94 -6.54 10.62
C VAL A 38 2.57 -6.58 11.24
N VAL A 39 1.85 -5.45 11.16
CA VAL A 39 0.41 -5.38 11.39
C VAL A 39 -0.24 -4.98 10.08
N PHE A 40 -1.28 -5.69 9.66
CA PHE A 40 -1.96 -5.37 8.43
C PHE A 40 -3.46 -5.17 8.63
N LEU A 41 -3.99 -4.14 7.95
CA LEU A 41 -5.38 -3.70 8.04
C LEU A 41 -6.12 -4.11 6.78
N ASP A 42 -7.30 -4.70 6.93
CA ASP A 42 -8.17 -5.04 5.79
C ASP A 42 -9.63 -5.16 6.26
N ILE A 43 -10.56 -5.11 5.30
CA ILE A 43 -11.99 -5.45 5.49
C ILE A 43 -12.32 -6.86 5.02
N ALA A 44 -11.43 -7.50 4.25
CA ALA A 44 -11.57 -8.88 3.77
C ALA A 44 -11.13 -9.86 4.85
N VAL A 45 -11.99 -10.07 5.84
CA VAL A 45 -11.67 -10.81 7.08
C VAL A 45 -11.22 -12.24 6.81
N GLU A 46 -11.92 -12.97 5.94
CA GLU A 46 -11.60 -14.38 5.67
C GLU A 46 -10.23 -14.53 4.96
N ASP A 47 -9.98 -13.72 3.93
CA ASP A 47 -8.69 -13.73 3.22
C ASP A 47 -7.55 -13.34 4.17
N SER A 48 -7.79 -12.35 5.03
CA SER A 48 -6.81 -11.85 5.99
C SER A 48 -6.45 -12.88 7.06
N LYS A 49 -7.45 -13.57 7.62
CA LYS A 49 -7.21 -14.67 8.58
C LYS A 49 -6.52 -15.86 7.94
N ALA A 50 -6.85 -16.18 6.69
CA ALA A 50 -6.16 -17.22 5.95
C ALA A 50 -4.69 -16.87 5.72
N LEU A 51 -4.38 -15.61 5.36
CA LEU A 51 -3.01 -15.14 5.22
C LEU A 51 -2.26 -15.18 6.56
N GLU A 52 -2.85 -14.64 7.64
CA GLU A 52 -2.27 -14.66 8.98
C GLU A 52 -1.92 -16.09 9.42
N ALA A 53 -2.86 -17.04 9.24
CA ALA A 53 -2.63 -18.45 9.56
C ALA A 53 -1.52 -19.07 8.70
N SER A 54 -1.42 -18.71 7.43
CA SER A 54 -0.38 -19.22 6.51
C SER A 54 1.03 -18.73 6.84
N LEU A 55 1.16 -17.65 7.62
CA LEU A 55 2.41 -17.01 8.02
C LEU A 55 2.71 -17.19 9.52
N ALA A 56 1.93 -18.00 10.22
CA ALA A 56 2.03 -18.17 11.67
C ALA A 56 3.34 -18.81 12.14
N ASP A 57 4.08 -19.48 11.27
CA ASP A 57 5.40 -20.06 11.55
C ASP A 57 6.54 -19.05 11.49
N LEU A 58 6.29 -17.83 11.01
CA LEU A 58 7.27 -16.74 11.03
C LEU A 58 7.44 -16.17 12.44
N SER A 59 8.62 -15.67 12.72
CA SER A 59 8.92 -15.02 14.01
C SER A 59 9.65 -13.68 13.78
N PRO A 60 8.93 -12.55 13.99
CA PRO A 60 7.53 -12.42 14.42
C PRO A 60 6.53 -12.78 13.32
N ALA A 61 5.40 -13.38 13.68
CA ALA A 61 4.28 -13.58 12.78
C ALA A 61 3.53 -12.25 12.54
N PRO A 62 3.00 -12.00 11.33
CA PRO A 62 2.16 -10.83 11.09
C PRO A 62 0.83 -10.93 11.82
N VAL A 63 0.24 -9.77 12.16
CA VAL A 63 -1.02 -9.68 12.91
C VAL A 63 -2.07 -8.96 12.06
N PHE A 64 -3.25 -9.55 11.95
CA PHE A 64 -4.39 -8.96 11.26
C PHE A 64 -5.23 -8.07 12.19
N HIS A 65 -5.63 -6.89 11.70
CA HIS A 65 -6.65 -6.04 12.32
C HIS A 65 -7.74 -5.72 11.28
N GLU A 66 -8.99 -6.04 11.61
CA GLU A 66 -10.12 -5.60 10.79
C GLU A 66 -10.30 -4.09 10.93
N CYS A 67 -10.27 -3.36 9.82
CA CYS A 67 -10.44 -1.91 9.81
C CYS A 67 -11.03 -1.41 8.50
N ASN A 68 -12.16 -0.71 8.58
CA ASN A 68 -12.70 0.04 7.45
C ASN A 68 -11.99 1.39 7.34
N LEU A 69 -11.10 1.51 6.39
CA LEU A 69 -10.26 2.70 6.17
C LEU A 69 -11.05 3.92 5.68
N THR A 70 -12.27 3.75 5.19
CA THR A 70 -13.12 4.86 4.76
C THR A 70 -13.69 5.66 5.93
N GLU A 71 -13.73 5.05 7.11
CA GLU A 71 -14.12 5.66 8.38
C GLU A 71 -12.88 6.22 9.09
N VAL A 72 -12.64 7.52 8.95
CA VAL A 72 -11.39 8.15 9.40
C VAL A 72 -11.15 7.96 10.89
N GLU A 73 -12.18 8.13 11.72
CA GLU A 73 -12.09 7.98 13.17
C GLU A 73 -11.74 6.53 13.56
N ALA A 74 -12.32 5.53 12.86
CA ALA A 74 -12.00 4.13 13.09
C ALA A 74 -10.55 3.80 12.68
N LEU A 75 -10.08 4.35 11.56
CA LEU A 75 -8.69 4.22 11.12
C LEU A 75 -7.71 4.81 12.14
N GLN A 76 -7.99 6.03 12.62
CA GLN A 76 -7.15 6.71 13.60
C GLN A 76 -7.13 5.97 14.94
N ALA A 77 -8.27 5.47 15.42
CA ALA A 77 -8.36 4.65 16.62
C ALA A 77 -7.56 3.36 16.48
N CYS A 78 -7.71 2.65 15.37
CA CYS A 78 -6.98 1.42 15.08
C CYS A 78 -5.45 1.65 15.08
N LEU A 79 -4.97 2.71 14.42
CA LEU A 79 -3.55 3.06 14.41
C LEU A 79 -3.02 3.44 15.80
N ALA A 80 -3.82 4.11 16.62
CA ALA A 80 -3.48 4.42 17.99
C ALA A 80 -3.39 3.16 18.87
N GLU A 81 -4.31 2.21 18.72
CA GLU A 81 -4.28 0.91 19.40
C GLU A 81 -3.04 0.10 19.01
N ILE A 82 -2.70 0.06 17.71
CA ILE A 82 -1.48 -0.59 17.21
C ILE A 82 -0.24 0.04 17.83
N ALA A 83 -0.18 1.37 17.86
CA ALA A 83 0.95 2.08 18.45
C ALA A 83 1.07 1.85 19.96
N ALA A 84 -0.05 1.76 20.68
CA ALA A 84 -0.06 1.44 22.11
C ALA A 84 0.39 0.00 22.41
N ALA A 85 0.01 -0.96 21.56
CA ALA A 85 0.34 -2.38 21.76
C ALA A 85 1.75 -2.75 21.29
N HIS A 86 2.22 -2.13 20.20
CA HIS A 86 3.44 -2.54 19.50
C HIS A 86 4.53 -1.47 19.46
N GLY A 87 4.27 -0.25 19.95
CA GLY A 87 5.18 0.89 19.84
C GLY A 87 4.92 1.71 18.56
N PRO A 88 5.72 2.77 18.33
CA PRO A 88 5.51 3.67 17.20
C PRO A 88 5.65 2.95 15.84
N VAL A 89 4.79 3.31 14.89
CA VAL A 89 4.88 2.82 13.51
C VAL A 89 6.11 3.43 12.85
N GLU A 90 7.01 2.59 12.34
CA GLU A 90 8.26 3.00 11.70
C GLU A 90 8.16 2.98 10.17
N VAL A 91 7.29 2.11 9.63
CA VAL A 91 6.99 2.03 8.20
C VAL A 91 5.48 1.94 8.01
N LEU A 92 4.91 2.87 7.25
CA LEU A 92 3.52 2.83 6.81
C LEU A 92 3.47 2.53 5.31
N VAL A 93 2.73 1.49 4.91
CA VAL A 93 2.48 1.17 3.50
C VAL A 93 1.00 1.37 3.20
N ASN A 94 0.67 2.48 2.56
CA ASN A 94 -0.66 2.82 2.08
C ASN A 94 -0.93 2.11 0.76
N ASN A 95 -1.48 0.90 0.83
CA ASN A 95 -1.73 0.05 -0.33
C ASN A 95 -3.22 -0.13 -0.65
N ALA A 96 -4.12 -0.07 0.33
CA ALA A 96 -5.55 -0.29 0.11
C ALA A 96 -6.11 0.59 -1.01
N ALA A 97 -6.86 -0.01 -1.90
CA ALA A 97 -7.51 0.67 -3.02
C ALA A 97 -8.62 -0.19 -3.63
N ASN A 98 -9.51 0.46 -4.38
CA ASN A 98 -10.57 -0.19 -5.12
C ASN A 98 -10.74 0.48 -6.50
N ASP A 99 -10.50 -0.28 -7.56
CA ASP A 99 -10.52 0.12 -8.96
C ASP A 99 -11.85 -0.24 -9.67
N ASP A 100 -12.97 -0.20 -8.95
CA ASP A 100 -14.29 -0.46 -9.54
C ASP A 100 -14.55 0.52 -10.69
N ARG A 101 -14.99 -0.05 -11.81
CA ARG A 101 -15.23 0.71 -13.03
C ARG A 101 -16.59 1.40 -12.99
N HIS A 102 -16.68 2.54 -13.67
CA HIS A 102 -17.88 3.37 -13.76
C HIS A 102 -17.80 4.27 -14.98
N THR A 103 -18.93 4.52 -15.60
CA THR A 103 -19.03 5.56 -16.64
C THR A 103 -19.19 6.94 -15.99
N LEU A 104 -18.92 8.02 -16.74
CA LEU A 104 -19.12 9.38 -16.25
C LEU A 104 -20.57 9.63 -15.79
N ALA A 105 -21.55 9.05 -16.50
CA ALA A 105 -22.96 9.25 -16.22
C ALA A 105 -23.45 8.54 -14.94
N GLU A 106 -22.76 7.51 -14.48
CA GLU A 106 -23.12 6.74 -13.28
C GLU A 106 -22.63 7.38 -11.98
N VAL A 107 -21.70 8.33 -12.06
CA VAL A 107 -21.11 8.95 -10.86
C VAL A 107 -22.10 9.87 -10.17
N THR A 108 -22.50 9.50 -8.98
CA THR A 108 -23.24 10.36 -8.06
C THR A 108 -22.30 11.02 -7.04
N PRO A 109 -22.71 12.11 -6.35
CA PRO A 109 -21.89 12.67 -5.26
C PRO A 109 -21.50 11.64 -4.20
N ALA A 110 -22.42 10.78 -3.77
CA ALA A 110 -22.15 9.74 -2.78
C ALA A 110 -21.15 8.69 -3.30
N TYR A 111 -21.25 8.31 -4.57
CA TYR A 111 -20.26 7.41 -5.18
C TYR A 111 -18.87 8.08 -5.29
N TRP A 112 -18.83 9.36 -5.66
CA TRP A 112 -17.60 10.15 -5.64
C TRP A 112 -16.94 10.14 -4.26
N ASP A 113 -17.69 10.49 -3.21
CA ASP A 113 -17.17 10.57 -1.85
C ASP A 113 -16.62 9.22 -1.38
N ASP A 114 -17.31 8.14 -1.67
CA ASP A 114 -16.87 6.78 -1.35
C ASP A 114 -15.58 6.40 -2.12
N ARG A 115 -15.50 6.67 -3.43
CA ARG A 115 -14.32 6.35 -4.23
C ARG A 115 -13.09 7.15 -3.81
N ILE A 116 -13.26 8.41 -3.45
CA ILE A 116 -12.16 9.24 -2.92
C ILE A 116 -11.79 8.80 -1.49
N ALA A 117 -12.75 8.40 -0.69
CA ALA A 117 -12.47 7.88 0.65
C ALA A 117 -11.57 6.63 0.60
N VAL A 118 -11.92 5.66 -0.25
CA VAL A 118 -11.19 4.38 -0.34
C VAL A 118 -9.88 4.48 -1.12
N ASN A 119 -9.70 5.45 -2.01
CA ASN A 119 -8.53 5.51 -2.89
C ASN A 119 -7.54 6.63 -2.58
N LEU A 120 -7.93 7.63 -1.77
CA LEU A 120 -7.08 8.79 -1.48
C LEU A 120 -7.16 9.26 -0.02
N ARG A 121 -8.38 9.52 0.49
CA ARG A 121 -8.58 10.18 1.78
C ARG A 121 -7.90 9.43 2.92
N HIS A 122 -8.06 8.12 2.99
CA HIS A 122 -7.48 7.32 4.07
C HIS A 122 -5.94 7.39 4.13
N LEU A 123 -5.25 7.53 2.98
CA LEU A 123 -3.79 7.63 2.95
C LEU A 123 -3.30 8.86 3.70
N TYR A 124 -4.02 9.99 3.52
CA TYR A 124 -3.68 11.23 4.21
C TYR A 124 -3.82 11.08 5.72
N PHE A 125 -4.97 10.56 6.19
CA PHE A 125 -5.23 10.43 7.62
C PHE A 125 -4.43 9.32 8.28
N ALA A 126 -4.11 8.24 7.60
CA ALA A 126 -3.14 7.25 8.10
C ALA A 126 -1.77 7.88 8.29
N THR A 127 -1.29 8.65 7.29
CA THR A 127 -0.03 9.39 7.39
C THR A 127 -0.05 10.38 8.56
N GLN A 128 -1.12 11.17 8.70
CA GLN A 128 -1.30 12.13 9.79
C GLN A 128 -1.22 11.47 11.17
N SER A 129 -1.74 10.24 11.30
CA SER A 129 -1.74 9.50 12.57
C SER A 129 -0.34 9.02 12.99
N VAL A 130 0.52 8.65 12.03
CA VAL A 130 1.84 8.07 12.35
C VAL A 130 2.99 9.07 12.28
N ALA A 131 2.85 10.13 11.48
CA ALA A 131 3.90 11.12 11.24
C ALA A 131 4.46 11.77 12.51
N PRO A 132 3.66 12.17 13.51
CA PRO A 132 4.20 12.81 14.72
C PRO A 132 5.22 11.94 15.47
N ALA A 133 4.98 10.63 15.56
CA ALA A 133 5.89 9.71 16.21
C ALA A 133 7.17 9.49 15.37
N MET A 134 7.05 9.44 14.05
CA MET A 134 8.19 9.35 13.12
C MET A 134 9.06 10.62 13.20
N GLN A 135 8.45 11.81 13.22
CA GLN A 135 9.16 13.09 13.38
C GLN A 135 9.90 13.16 14.71
N ALA A 136 9.25 12.77 15.81
CA ALA A 136 9.87 12.72 17.14
C ALA A 136 11.05 11.74 17.21
N ALA A 137 11.01 10.66 16.44
CA ALA A 137 12.10 9.68 16.33
C ALA A 137 13.21 10.14 15.37
N GLY A 138 13.00 11.19 14.56
CA GLY A 138 13.92 11.59 13.50
C GLY A 138 14.07 10.56 12.37
N ALA A 139 13.11 9.64 12.24
CA ALA A 139 13.17 8.54 11.27
C ALA A 139 11.77 7.97 11.00
N GLY A 140 11.46 7.67 9.76
CA GLY A 140 10.23 7.01 9.36
C GLY A 140 10.15 6.82 7.85
N VAL A 141 9.32 5.88 7.42
CA VAL A 141 9.09 5.65 5.98
C VAL A 141 7.60 5.50 5.70
N ILE A 142 7.13 6.26 4.73
CA ILE A 142 5.75 6.17 4.23
C ILE A 142 5.80 5.81 2.75
N LEU A 143 5.21 4.68 2.39
CA LEU A 143 5.12 4.21 1.01
C LEU A 143 3.67 4.28 0.55
N ASN A 144 3.40 5.04 -0.50
CA ASN A 144 2.07 5.17 -1.09
C ASN A 144 2.01 4.39 -2.40
N LEU A 145 0.96 3.59 -2.61
CA LEU A 145 0.74 2.87 -3.87
C LEU A 145 -0.05 3.75 -4.84
N GLY A 146 0.64 4.30 -5.84
CA GLY A 146 0.08 4.93 -7.02
C GLY A 146 -0.47 3.92 -8.02
N SER A 147 -0.52 4.29 -9.29
CA SER A 147 -0.88 3.41 -10.41
C SER A 147 -0.44 4.00 -11.73
N ILE A 148 -0.05 3.14 -12.68
CA ILE A 148 0.21 3.55 -14.07
C ILE A 148 -1.07 4.01 -14.80
N SER A 149 -2.27 3.65 -14.30
CA SER A 149 -3.53 3.88 -15.00
C SER A 149 -3.76 5.35 -15.37
N TRP A 150 -3.51 6.29 -14.44
CA TRP A 150 -3.72 7.69 -14.71
C TRP A 150 -2.72 8.27 -15.74
N HIS A 151 -1.53 7.68 -15.88
CA HIS A 151 -0.58 8.04 -16.94
C HIS A 151 -1.04 7.55 -18.31
N LEU A 152 -1.87 6.50 -18.34
CA LEU A 152 -2.41 5.91 -19.58
C LEU A 152 -3.75 6.53 -19.97
N GLY A 153 -4.51 7.09 -19.04
CA GLY A 153 -5.85 7.64 -19.28
C GLY A 153 -6.86 6.57 -19.67
N LEU A 154 -6.99 5.54 -18.83
CA LEU A 154 -7.88 4.41 -19.12
C LEU A 154 -9.35 4.81 -18.95
N PRO A 155 -10.26 4.41 -19.87
CA PRO A 155 -11.69 4.69 -19.72
C PRO A 155 -12.28 3.97 -18.51
N ASP A 156 -13.43 4.49 -18.04
CA ASP A 156 -14.23 3.93 -16.95
C ASP A 156 -13.54 3.86 -15.58
N LEU A 157 -12.49 4.66 -15.37
CA LEU A 157 -11.70 4.73 -14.14
C LEU A 157 -11.45 6.14 -13.64
N SER A 158 -12.21 7.14 -14.08
CA SER A 158 -11.88 8.56 -13.83
C SER A 158 -11.66 8.90 -12.34
N LEU A 159 -12.45 8.35 -11.41
CA LEU A 159 -12.28 8.62 -9.97
C LEU A 159 -11.06 7.91 -9.39
N TYR A 160 -10.81 6.68 -9.81
CA TYR A 160 -9.62 5.94 -9.41
C TYR A 160 -8.35 6.65 -9.91
N GLU A 161 -8.32 7.05 -11.17
CA GLU A 161 -7.18 7.77 -11.77
C GLU A 161 -6.97 9.13 -11.13
N THR A 162 -8.05 9.88 -10.84
CA THR A 162 -7.98 11.14 -10.08
C THR A 162 -7.32 10.92 -8.72
N ALA A 163 -7.73 9.88 -7.98
CA ALA A 163 -7.15 9.55 -6.70
C ALA A 163 -5.67 9.16 -6.84
N LYS A 164 -5.32 8.32 -7.83
CA LYS A 164 -3.94 7.85 -8.04
C LYS A 164 -3.01 8.97 -8.49
N ALA A 165 -3.47 9.92 -9.32
CA ALA A 165 -2.75 11.14 -9.63
C ALA A 165 -2.55 12.02 -8.37
N GLY A 166 -3.61 12.16 -7.55
CA GLY A 166 -3.55 12.87 -6.29
C GLY A 166 -2.54 12.28 -5.30
N ILE A 167 -2.38 10.96 -5.26
CA ILE A 167 -1.38 10.28 -4.42
C ILE A 167 0.05 10.71 -4.77
N GLU A 168 0.39 10.81 -6.05
CA GLU A 168 1.73 11.24 -6.46
C GLU A 168 2.00 12.70 -6.05
N GLY A 169 1.02 13.59 -6.25
CA GLY A 169 1.12 14.98 -5.79
C GLY A 169 1.24 15.08 -4.27
N MET A 170 0.39 14.36 -3.54
CA MET A 170 0.43 14.30 -2.08
C MET A 170 1.76 13.74 -1.56
N THR A 171 2.31 12.69 -2.19
CA THR A 171 3.61 12.12 -1.82
C THR A 171 4.71 13.17 -1.88
N ARG A 172 4.78 13.96 -2.96
CA ARG A 172 5.80 15.00 -3.12
C ARG A 172 5.65 16.13 -2.09
N ALA A 173 4.42 16.53 -1.79
CA ALA A 173 4.15 17.53 -0.77
C ALA A 173 4.59 17.06 0.62
N LEU A 174 4.16 15.85 1.02
CA LEU A 174 4.51 15.27 2.32
C LEU A 174 6.01 14.95 2.46
N ALA A 175 6.67 14.53 1.38
CA ALA A 175 8.12 14.34 1.38
C ALA A 175 8.87 15.65 1.69
N ARG A 176 8.35 16.77 1.18
CA ARG A 176 8.92 18.10 1.44
C ARG A 176 8.65 18.56 2.87
N GLU A 177 7.44 18.29 3.37
CA GLU A 177 7.00 18.70 4.70
C GLU A 177 7.71 17.91 5.81
N LEU A 178 7.84 16.59 5.65
CA LEU A 178 8.34 15.68 6.68
C LEU A 178 9.83 15.37 6.57
N GLY A 179 10.46 15.70 5.44
CA GLY A 179 11.84 15.32 5.13
C GLY A 179 12.88 15.94 6.08
N ALA A 180 12.65 17.17 6.56
CA ALA A 180 13.54 17.83 7.53
C ALA A 180 13.61 17.07 8.87
N ASP A 181 12.58 16.31 9.20
CA ASP A 181 12.48 15.49 10.40
C ASP A 181 12.91 14.04 10.17
N GLY A 182 13.59 13.75 9.04
CA GLY A 182 14.10 12.42 8.75
C GLY A 182 13.05 11.41 8.24
N VAL A 183 11.82 11.85 7.94
CA VAL A 183 10.76 10.99 7.41
C VAL A 183 10.79 10.98 5.89
N ARG A 184 10.90 9.80 5.29
CA ARG A 184 10.84 9.62 3.84
C ARG A 184 9.42 9.27 3.39
N VAL A 185 8.97 9.89 2.33
CA VAL A 185 7.68 9.55 1.70
C VAL A 185 7.93 9.27 0.23
N ALA A 186 7.57 8.08 -0.23
CA ALA A 186 7.79 7.69 -1.63
C ALA A 186 6.52 7.07 -2.22
N CYS A 187 6.34 7.20 -3.53
CA CYS A 187 5.25 6.58 -4.27
C CYS A 187 5.79 5.43 -5.13
N ILE A 188 5.16 4.27 -5.01
CA ILE A 188 5.38 3.15 -5.92
C ILE A 188 4.24 3.19 -6.94
N VAL A 189 4.58 3.21 -8.23
CA VAL A 189 3.62 3.26 -9.35
C VAL A 189 3.65 1.90 -10.08
N PRO A 190 2.87 0.91 -9.65
CA PRO A 190 2.84 -0.39 -10.31
C PRO A 190 2.22 -0.29 -11.71
N GLY A 191 2.72 -1.12 -12.62
CA GLY A 191 2.04 -1.43 -13.87
C GLY A 191 0.87 -2.39 -13.67
N ASN A 192 0.56 -3.18 -14.68
CA ASN A 192 -0.54 -4.16 -14.62
C ASN A 192 -0.11 -5.41 -13.85
N VAL A 193 -0.37 -5.43 -12.54
CA VAL A 193 0.00 -6.53 -11.63
C VAL A 193 -1.03 -7.66 -11.71
N LYS A 194 -0.57 -8.89 -11.88
CA LYS A 194 -1.41 -10.08 -11.91
C LYS A 194 -1.90 -10.45 -10.50
N THR A 195 -3.05 -9.92 -10.12
CA THR A 195 -3.71 -10.25 -8.84
C THR A 195 -4.97 -11.08 -9.06
N PRO A 196 -5.45 -11.83 -8.06
CA PRO A 196 -6.71 -12.58 -8.16
C PRO A 196 -7.90 -11.68 -8.55
N ARG A 197 -7.92 -10.42 -8.10
CA ARG A 197 -8.94 -9.44 -8.49
C ARG A 197 -8.86 -9.10 -9.97
N GLN A 198 -7.67 -8.79 -10.48
CA GLN A 198 -7.46 -8.42 -11.88
C GLN A 198 -7.78 -9.58 -12.84
N MET A 199 -7.48 -10.81 -12.43
CA MET A 199 -7.75 -12.00 -13.24
C MET A 199 -9.23 -12.26 -13.51
N LYS A 200 -10.14 -11.63 -12.75
CA LYS A 200 -11.60 -11.70 -13.00
C LYS A 200 -12.02 -10.92 -14.25
N TRP A 201 -11.21 -9.99 -14.71
CA TRP A 201 -11.51 -9.05 -15.78
C TRP A 201 -10.80 -9.38 -17.11
N TYR A 202 -9.78 -10.25 -17.09
CA TYR A 202 -8.97 -10.50 -18.28
C TYR A 202 -9.31 -11.81 -18.97
N THR A 203 -9.41 -11.71 -20.31
CA THR A 203 -9.40 -12.86 -21.21
C THR A 203 -7.94 -13.22 -21.55
N PRO A 204 -7.68 -14.41 -22.12
CA PRO A 204 -6.35 -14.76 -22.63
C PRO A 204 -5.79 -13.74 -23.62
N GLU A 205 -6.66 -13.16 -24.46
CA GLU A 205 -6.31 -12.12 -25.43
C GLU A 205 -5.89 -10.82 -24.74
N GLY A 206 -6.67 -10.38 -23.74
CA GLY A 206 -6.35 -9.20 -22.93
C GLY A 206 -5.05 -9.37 -22.14
N GLU A 207 -4.75 -10.56 -21.65
CA GLU A 207 -3.45 -10.86 -21.04
C GLU A 207 -2.30 -10.74 -22.06
N ALA A 208 -2.50 -11.25 -23.27
CA ALA A 208 -1.50 -11.15 -24.33
C ALA A 208 -1.24 -9.69 -24.73
N GLU A 209 -2.29 -8.86 -24.81
CA GLU A 209 -2.18 -7.42 -25.08
C GLU A 209 -1.37 -6.69 -23.99
N ILE A 210 -1.62 -6.99 -22.71
CA ILE A 210 -0.87 -6.43 -21.60
C ILE A 210 0.63 -6.76 -21.74
N VAL A 211 0.96 -8.02 -22.00
CA VAL A 211 2.34 -8.46 -22.19
C VAL A 211 2.97 -7.80 -23.41
N ALA A 212 2.21 -7.67 -24.50
CA ALA A 212 2.69 -7.03 -25.74
C ALA A 212 3.02 -5.53 -25.51
N ALA A 213 2.21 -4.83 -24.71
CA ALA A 213 2.41 -3.42 -24.40
C ALA A 213 3.62 -3.14 -23.46
N GLN A 214 4.10 -4.15 -22.73
CA GLN A 214 5.22 -4.00 -21.80
C GLN A 214 6.58 -4.14 -22.52
N CYS A 215 7.59 -3.43 -22.03
CA CYS A 215 8.96 -3.57 -22.52
C CYS A 215 9.53 -4.98 -22.19
N LEU A 216 9.37 -5.42 -20.95
CA LEU A 216 9.72 -6.78 -20.53
C LEU A 216 8.52 -7.69 -20.75
N LYS A 217 8.74 -8.82 -21.43
CA LYS A 217 7.68 -9.75 -21.84
C LYS A 217 7.38 -10.75 -20.74
N GLY A 218 6.46 -10.38 -19.87
CA GLY A 218 5.99 -11.18 -18.72
C GLY A 218 4.95 -10.43 -17.94
N ARG A 219 4.28 -11.10 -16.99
CA ARG A 219 3.33 -10.45 -16.08
C ARG A 219 4.07 -10.02 -14.82
N ILE A 220 3.74 -8.82 -14.36
CA ILE A 220 4.19 -8.34 -13.04
C ILE A 220 3.41 -9.11 -11.99
N GLU A 221 4.11 -9.68 -11.02
CA GLU A 221 3.50 -10.39 -9.89
C GLU A 221 3.49 -9.49 -8.64
N PRO A 222 2.58 -9.70 -7.67
CA PRO A 222 2.56 -8.94 -6.42
C PRO A 222 3.90 -8.88 -5.68
N ARG A 223 4.68 -9.96 -5.73
CA ARG A 223 6.02 -10.05 -5.13
C ARG A 223 7.04 -9.08 -5.75
N ASP A 224 6.85 -8.70 -7.02
CA ASP A 224 7.76 -7.76 -7.69
C ASP A 224 7.57 -6.35 -7.14
N VAL A 225 6.30 -5.98 -6.82
CA VAL A 225 5.97 -4.72 -6.13
C VAL A 225 6.50 -4.75 -4.69
N ALA A 226 6.31 -5.88 -3.98
CA ALA A 226 6.83 -6.04 -2.62
C ALA A 226 8.36 -5.92 -2.58
N ALA A 227 9.09 -6.46 -3.56
CA ALA A 227 10.55 -6.35 -3.61
C ALA A 227 11.03 -4.89 -3.66
N LEU A 228 10.35 -4.01 -4.43
CA LEU A 228 10.65 -2.58 -4.46
C LEU A 228 10.28 -1.90 -3.13
N ALA A 229 9.14 -2.27 -2.54
CA ALA A 229 8.72 -1.72 -1.25
C ALA A 229 9.71 -2.04 -0.13
N LEU A 230 10.24 -3.26 -0.08
CA LEU A 230 11.27 -3.67 0.88
C LEU A 230 12.54 -2.83 0.74
N PHE A 231 13.02 -2.63 -0.49
CA PHE A 231 14.17 -1.75 -0.74
C PHE A 231 13.89 -0.32 -0.30
N LEU A 232 12.76 0.27 -0.71
CA LEU A 232 12.41 1.65 -0.34
C LEU A 232 12.21 1.85 1.16
N ALA A 233 11.74 0.83 1.87
CA ALA A 233 11.58 0.88 3.33
C ALA A 233 12.92 0.72 4.08
N SER A 234 13.95 0.15 3.46
CA SER A 234 15.24 -0.11 4.07
C SER A 234 16.12 1.14 4.15
N ASP A 235 17.22 1.03 4.90
CA ASP A 235 18.24 2.09 5.00
C ASP A 235 19.05 2.26 3.69
N ASP A 236 19.02 1.27 2.79
CA ASP A 236 19.67 1.37 1.49
C ASP A 236 19.03 2.45 0.60
N ALA A 237 17.76 2.81 0.91
CA ALA A 237 17.02 3.87 0.25
C ALA A 237 17.03 5.23 1.00
N ARG A 238 17.98 5.46 1.92
CA ARG A 238 18.01 6.61 2.85
C ARG A 238 17.90 8.00 2.20
N PHE A 239 18.24 8.15 0.95
CA PHE A 239 18.12 9.40 0.18
C PHE A 239 17.05 9.36 -0.92
N ILE A 240 16.14 8.38 -0.87
CA ILE A 240 15.03 8.29 -1.82
C ILE A 240 13.76 8.78 -1.12
N THR A 241 13.22 9.92 -1.57
CA THR A 241 11.98 10.54 -1.09
C THR A 241 11.41 11.47 -2.16
N GLY A 242 10.08 11.68 -2.21
CA GLY A 242 9.38 12.54 -3.18
C GLY A 242 9.20 11.90 -4.53
#